data_08078f84c86e94ad08350a8c4105b2aa
#
_entry.id   08078f84c86e94ad08350a8c4105b2aa
#
_cell.length_a   1.000
_cell.length_b   1.000
_cell.length_c   1.000
_cell.angle_alpha   90.00
_cell.angle_beta   90.00
_cell.angle_gamma   90.00
#
_symmetry.space_group_name_H-M   'P 1'
#
loop_
_entity.id
_entity.type
_entity.pdbx_description
1 polymer ?
#
loop_
_entity_poly.entity_id
_entity_poly.type
_entity_poly.pdbx_seq_one_letter_code
_entity_poly.pdbx_strand_id
1 'polypeptide(L)'
;MGIARKKKKKTLKAKMLGILTMCAMTSLLAAVIVSYMELRMIQNDSIEDNMKMYLDQITKNTDEAYYDMISIVNYMGPGGLIGNVTDSYLDAVDNFDRFVEQRSLRQELLGLGYVNTKLVGATYYDKEEKKELISGMNVRTLDGRQNALPKVVKCAGNVMQAAHASFLGSSEKTVFSVMREVVFGNGKNWKFTQK
;
A
#
# COMPACT_ATOMS: atom_id res chain seq x y z
N MET A 1 70.77 17.27 52.68
CA MET A 1 69.93 16.19 53.25
C MET A 1 69.28 15.44 52.09
N GLY A 2 69.89 14.36 51.60
CA GLY A 2 69.45 13.61 50.48
C GLY A 2 68.54 12.44 50.88
N ILE A 3 67.29 12.47 50.58
CA ILE A 3 66.35 11.37 50.81
C ILE A 3 66.56 10.33 49.71
N ALA A 4 67.33 9.28 50.03
CA ALA A 4 67.50 8.12 49.15
C ALA A 4 66.18 7.35 49.04
N ARG A 5 65.44 7.47 47.91
CA ARG A 5 64.30 6.63 47.56
C ARG A 5 64.78 5.17 47.45
N LYS A 6 64.51 4.33 48.44
CA LYS A 6 64.67 2.88 48.38
C LYS A 6 63.71 2.33 47.33
N LYS A 7 64.23 2.00 46.12
CA LYS A 7 63.44 1.21 45.11
C LYS A 7 63.12 -0.16 45.72
N LYS A 8 61.91 -0.39 46.16
CA LYS A 8 61.42 -1.70 46.57
C LYS A 8 61.60 -2.69 45.42
N LYS A 9 62.54 -3.63 45.53
CA LYS A 9 62.68 -4.74 44.57
C LYS A 9 61.43 -5.54 44.61
N LYS A 10 60.59 -5.45 43.52
CA LYS A 10 59.43 -6.29 43.37
C LYS A 10 59.82 -7.74 43.39
N THR A 11 59.31 -8.53 44.32
CA THR A 11 59.64 -9.96 44.49
C THR A 11 59.21 -10.70 43.19
N LEU A 12 59.96 -11.77 42.85
CA LEU A 12 59.69 -12.59 41.64
C LEU A 12 58.23 -13.00 41.55
N LYS A 13 57.63 -13.36 42.69
CA LYS A 13 56.17 -13.67 42.80
C LYS A 13 55.27 -12.52 42.33
N ALA A 14 55.58 -11.28 42.67
CA ALA A 14 54.75 -10.13 42.22
C ALA A 14 54.89 -9.86 40.72
N LYS A 15 56.03 -10.17 40.12
CA LYS A 15 56.22 -10.06 38.66
C LYS A 15 55.47 -11.16 37.94
N MET A 16 55.52 -12.41 38.40
CA MET A 16 54.77 -13.54 37.82
C MET A 16 53.25 -13.32 37.92
N LEU A 17 52.82 -12.87 39.10
CA LEU A 17 51.35 -12.56 39.26
C LEU A 17 50.91 -11.46 38.30
N GLY A 18 51.70 -10.42 38.09
CA GLY A 18 51.44 -9.34 37.17
C GLY A 18 51.35 -9.80 35.69
N ILE A 19 52.23 -10.72 35.30
CA ILE A 19 52.20 -11.28 33.94
C ILE A 19 50.94 -12.15 33.77
N LEU A 20 50.63 -12.99 34.76
CA LEU A 20 49.46 -13.89 34.69
C LEU A 20 48.12 -13.11 34.64
N THR A 21 48.02 -12.04 35.45
CA THR A 21 46.82 -11.17 35.40
C THR A 21 46.74 -10.43 34.08
N MET A 22 47.85 -9.98 33.51
CA MET A 22 47.85 -9.31 32.20
C MET A 22 47.42 -10.26 31.07
N CYS A 23 47.92 -11.50 31.06
CA CYS A 23 47.48 -12.52 30.09
C CYS A 23 46.01 -12.87 30.26
N ALA A 24 45.50 -12.99 31.48
CA ALA A 24 44.09 -13.25 31.72
C ALA A 24 43.21 -12.08 31.24
N MET A 25 43.61 -10.84 31.49
CA MET A 25 42.88 -9.66 31.03
C MET A 25 42.89 -9.53 29.51
N THR A 26 44.02 -9.80 28.84
CA THR A 26 44.08 -9.74 27.37
C THR A 26 43.23 -10.82 26.71
N SER A 27 43.21 -12.05 27.24
CA SER A 27 42.36 -13.12 26.71
C SER A 27 40.87 -12.82 26.91
N LEU A 28 40.48 -12.25 28.03
CA LEU A 28 39.11 -11.86 28.34
C LEU A 28 38.66 -10.72 27.42
N LEU A 29 39.50 -9.74 27.19
CA LEU A 29 39.24 -8.62 26.29
C LEU A 29 39.08 -9.09 24.83
N ALA A 30 39.93 -10.01 24.38
CA ALA A 30 39.83 -10.63 23.07
C ALA A 30 38.50 -11.39 22.90
N ALA A 31 38.10 -12.18 23.90
CA ALA A 31 36.83 -12.91 23.89
C ALA A 31 35.63 -11.96 23.80
N VAL A 32 35.65 -10.86 24.57
CA VAL A 32 34.57 -9.84 24.51
C VAL A 32 34.47 -9.19 23.12
N ILE A 33 35.61 -8.86 22.50
CA ILE A 33 35.65 -8.27 21.17
C ILE A 33 35.04 -9.24 20.12
N VAL A 34 35.48 -10.50 20.16
CA VAL A 34 34.96 -11.52 19.21
C VAL A 34 33.46 -11.70 19.40
N SER A 35 32.99 -11.88 20.64
CA SER A 35 31.55 -12.03 20.91
C SER A 35 30.74 -10.80 20.48
N TYR A 36 31.29 -9.59 20.64
CA TYR A 36 30.62 -8.38 20.15
C TYR A 36 30.52 -8.34 18.62
N MET A 37 31.59 -8.76 17.92
CA MET A 37 31.59 -8.83 16.45
C MET A 37 30.61 -9.86 15.94
N GLU A 38 30.56 -11.04 16.53
CA GLU A 38 29.58 -12.10 16.20
C GLU A 38 28.16 -11.64 16.44
N LEU A 39 27.89 -11.03 17.59
CA LEU A 39 26.53 -10.50 17.88
C LEU A 39 26.11 -9.45 16.85
N ARG A 40 27.02 -8.57 16.45
CA ARG A 40 26.76 -7.53 15.47
C ARG A 40 26.48 -8.11 14.07
N MET A 41 27.21 -9.16 13.67
CA MET A 41 26.94 -9.88 12.41
C MET A 41 25.56 -10.51 12.43
N ILE A 42 25.22 -11.26 13.48
CA ILE A 42 23.90 -11.91 13.62
C ILE A 42 22.76 -10.87 13.60
N GLN A 43 22.95 -9.73 14.27
CA GLN A 43 21.95 -8.67 14.26
C GLN A 43 21.76 -8.05 12.87
N ASN A 44 22.85 -7.79 12.14
CA ASN A 44 22.76 -7.24 10.78
C ASN A 44 22.08 -8.21 9.82
N ASP A 45 22.46 -9.48 9.86
CA ASP A 45 21.86 -10.53 9.01
C ASP A 45 20.36 -10.68 9.31
N SER A 46 19.99 -10.69 10.60
CA SER A 46 18.59 -10.75 11.02
C SER A 46 17.78 -9.53 10.59
N ILE A 47 18.38 -8.33 10.62
CA ILE A 47 17.72 -7.10 10.14
C ILE A 47 17.52 -7.17 8.63
N GLU A 48 18.54 -7.60 7.87
CA GLU A 48 18.46 -7.71 6.43
C GLU A 48 17.37 -8.73 6.00
N ASP A 49 17.34 -9.91 6.62
CA ASP A 49 16.35 -10.93 6.33
C ASP A 49 14.93 -10.48 6.69
N ASN A 50 14.75 -9.82 7.82
CA ASN A 50 13.46 -9.25 8.20
C ASN A 50 13.02 -8.16 7.23
N MET A 51 13.93 -7.28 6.78
CA MET A 51 13.61 -6.25 5.80
C MET A 51 13.21 -6.86 4.45
N LYS A 52 13.90 -7.90 3.97
CA LYS A 52 13.52 -8.64 2.76
C LYS A 52 12.12 -9.23 2.89
N MET A 53 11.86 -9.91 4.01
CA MET A 53 10.55 -10.51 4.26
C MET A 53 9.43 -9.45 4.28
N TYR A 54 9.65 -8.29 4.91
CA TYR A 54 8.66 -7.19 4.91
C TYR A 54 8.45 -6.60 3.51
N LEU A 55 9.52 -6.42 2.73
CA LEU A 55 9.42 -5.92 1.36
C LEU A 55 8.66 -6.90 0.47
N ASP A 56 8.93 -8.19 0.58
CA ASP A 56 8.21 -9.23 -0.17
C ASP A 56 6.72 -9.24 0.21
N GLN A 57 6.41 -9.11 1.50
CA GLN A 57 5.03 -9.05 1.96
C GLN A 57 4.31 -7.79 1.47
N ILE A 58 4.97 -6.62 1.49
CA ILE A 58 4.40 -5.38 0.96
C ILE A 58 4.15 -5.51 -0.54
N THR A 59 5.12 -6.05 -1.29
CA THR A 59 4.99 -6.27 -2.72
C THR A 59 3.81 -7.19 -3.03
N LYS A 60 3.73 -8.33 -2.36
CA LYS A 60 2.62 -9.28 -2.52
C LYS A 60 1.26 -8.65 -2.21
N ASN A 61 1.14 -7.95 -1.09
CA ASN A 61 -0.11 -7.29 -0.71
C ASN A 61 -0.52 -6.20 -1.71
N THR A 62 0.48 -5.51 -2.29
CA THR A 62 0.25 -4.48 -3.32
C THR A 62 -0.21 -5.10 -4.62
N ASP A 63 0.42 -6.20 -5.05
CA ASP A 63 0.03 -6.94 -6.25
C ASP A 63 -1.37 -7.52 -6.11
N GLU A 64 -1.71 -8.14 -4.98
CA GLU A 64 -3.06 -8.65 -4.70
C GLU A 64 -4.09 -7.51 -4.78
N ALA A 65 -3.84 -6.38 -4.14
CA ALA A 65 -4.74 -5.23 -4.20
C ALA A 65 -4.90 -4.69 -5.63
N TYR A 66 -3.82 -4.70 -6.42
CA TYR A 66 -3.88 -4.31 -7.82
C TYR A 66 -4.74 -5.26 -8.66
N TYR A 67 -4.54 -6.57 -8.52
CA TYR A 67 -5.34 -7.57 -9.24
C TYR A 67 -6.81 -7.51 -8.86
N ASP A 68 -7.13 -7.30 -7.58
CA ASP A 68 -8.49 -7.09 -7.11
C ASP A 68 -9.14 -5.89 -7.80
N MET A 69 -8.42 -4.75 -7.86
CA MET A 69 -8.91 -3.55 -8.55
C MET A 69 -9.14 -3.77 -10.03
N ILE A 70 -8.23 -4.46 -10.72
CA ILE A 70 -8.40 -4.79 -12.15
C ILE A 70 -9.60 -5.70 -12.36
N SER A 71 -9.80 -6.68 -11.50
CA SER A 71 -10.96 -7.57 -11.53
C SER A 71 -12.27 -6.76 -11.44
N ILE A 72 -12.37 -5.85 -10.48
CA ILE A 72 -13.56 -5.00 -10.32
C ILE A 72 -13.77 -4.10 -11.55
N VAL A 73 -12.70 -3.49 -12.09
CA VAL A 73 -12.78 -2.70 -13.32
C VAL A 73 -13.29 -3.54 -14.50
N ASN A 74 -12.90 -4.83 -14.58
CA ASN A 74 -13.44 -5.75 -15.58
C ASN A 74 -14.92 -6.06 -15.35
N TYR A 75 -15.36 -6.27 -14.10
CA TYR A 75 -16.77 -6.45 -13.78
C TYR A 75 -17.62 -5.22 -14.13
N MET A 76 -17.06 -4.02 -14.01
CA MET A 76 -17.71 -2.76 -14.36
C MET A 76 -17.65 -2.45 -15.86
N GLY A 77 -16.77 -3.11 -16.63
CA GLY A 77 -16.62 -2.89 -18.06
C GLY A 77 -17.72 -3.53 -18.90
N PRO A 78 -17.83 -3.17 -20.20
CA PRO A 78 -18.73 -3.81 -21.14
C PRO A 78 -18.52 -5.33 -21.16
N GLY A 79 -19.62 -6.08 -21.07
CA GLY A 79 -19.58 -7.54 -20.95
C GLY A 79 -19.29 -8.07 -19.54
N GLY A 80 -18.96 -7.22 -18.58
CA GLY A 80 -18.91 -7.58 -17.16
C GLY A 80 -20.28 -7.56 -16.52
N LEU A 81 -20.43 -8.15 -15.35
CA LEU A 81 -21.71 -8.27 -14.65
C LEU A 81 -22.38 -6.90 -14.45
N ILE A 82 -21.66 -5.95 -13.86
CA ILE A 82 -22.16 -4.60 -13.60
C ILE A 82 -22.22 -3.79 -14.88
N GLY A 83 -21.28 -4.03 -15.81
CA GLY A 83 -21.28 -3.40 -17.13
C GLY A 83 -22.55 -3.68 -17.91
N ASN A 84 -23.05 -4.91 -17.89
CA ASN A 84 -24.30 -5.29 -18.56
C ASN A 84 -25.51 -4.57 -17.94
N VAL A 85 -25.58 -4.49 -16.62
CA VAL A 85 -26.66 -3.73 -15.94
C VAL A 85 -26.56 -2.24 -16.25
N THR A 86 -25.34 -1.72 -16.37
CA THR A 86 -25.10 -0.32 -16.77
C THR A 86 -25.57 -0.07 -18.20
N ASP A 87 -25.31 -0.99 -19.11
CA ASP A 87 -25.75 -0.91 -20.51
C ASP A 87 -27.27 -0.89 -20.58
N SER A 88 -27.96 -1.79 -19.87
CA SER A 88 -29.43 -1.81 -19.75
C SER A 88 -29.96 -0.49 -19.19
N TYR A 89 -29.32 0.08 -18.17
CA TYR A 89 -29.71 1.39 -17.62
C TYR A 89 -29.58 2.52 -18.64
N LEU A 90 -28.54 2.51 -19.46
CA LEU A 90 -28.26 3.53 -20.45
C LEU A 90 -29.20 3.41 -21.64
N ASP A 91 -29.61 2.20 -21.99
CA ASP A 91 -30.55 1.91 -23.10
C ASP A 91 -32.03 2.08 -22.71
N ALA A 92 -32.33 2.21 -21.41
CA ALA A 92 -33.69 2.38 -20.93
C ALA A 92 -34.32 3.67 -21.48
N VAL A 93 -35.38 3.52 -22.25
CA VAL A 93 -36.12 4.63 -22.90
C VAL A 93 -37.14 5.23 -21.94
N ASP A 94 -37.80 4.38 -21.13
CA ASP A 94 -38.84 4.81 -20.20
C ASP A 94 -38.23 5.17 -18.83
N ASN A 95 -38.86 6.15 -18.17
CA ASN A 95 -38.46 6.59 -16.84
C ASN A 95 -38.61 5.49 -15.77
N PHE A 96 -39.63 4.63 -15.93
CA PHE A 96 -39.84 3.52 -15.00
C PHE A 96 -38.73 2.45 -15.15
N ASP A 97 -38.45 2.03 -16.38
CA ASP A 97 -37.37 1.08 -16.66
C ASP A 97 -36.01 1.63 -16.18
N ARG A 98 -35.76 2.90 -16.46
CA ARG A 98 -34.53 3.57 -15.97
C ARG A 98 -34.43 3.57 -14.45
N PHE A 99 -35.55 3.76 -13.75
CA PHE A 99 -35.53 3.71 -12.28
C PHE A 99 -35.27 2.29 -11.77
N VAL A 100 -35.84 1.26 -12.41
CA VAL A 100 -35.61 -0.15 -12.04
C VAL A 100 -34.15 -0.53 -12.26
N GLU A 101 -33.61 -0.22 -13.44
CA GLU A 101 -32.19 -0.51 -13.76
C GLU A 101 -31.22 0.29 -12.89
N GLN A 102 -31.54 1.52 -12.56
CA GLN A 102 -30.75 2.32 -11.62
C GLN A 102 -30.68 1.66 -10.23
N ARG A 103 -31.79 1.13 -9.77
CA ARG A 103 -31.85 0.42 -8.49
C ARG A 103 -31.01 -0.86 -8.52
N SER A 104 -31.13 -1.63 -9.60
CA SER A 104 -30.36 -2.85 -9.83
C SER A 104 -28.86 -2.54 -9.84
N LEU A 105 -28.44 -1.56 -10.63
CA LEU A 105 -27.06 -1.12 -10.72
C LEU A 105 -26.49 -0.67 -9.35
N ARG A 106 -27.28 0.05 -8.59
CA ARG A 106 -26.90 0.47 -7.24
C ARG A 106 -26.72 -0.71 -6.31
N GLN A 107 -27.57 -1.75 -6.41
CA GLN A 107 -27.41 -2.96 -5.59
C GLN A 107 -26.13 -3.73 -5.96
N GLU A 108 -25.83 -3.87 -7.24
CA GLU A 108 -24.60 -4.51 -7.71
C GLU A 108 -23.35 -3.76 -7.25
N LEU A 109 -23.32 -2.44 -7.37
CA LEU A 109 -22.20 -1.62 -6.88
C LEU A 109 -22.03 -1.71 -5.36
N LEU A 110 -23.13 -1.77 -4.60
CA LEU A 110 -23.06 -2.01 -3.16
C LEU A 110 -22.52 -3.42 -2.85
N GLY A 111 -22.93 -4.41 -3.67
CA GLY A 111 -22.45 -5.80 -3.56
C GLY A 111 -20.94 -5.91 -3.65
N LEU A 112 -20.30 -5.14 -4.52
CA LEU A 112 -18.83 -5.10 -4.63
C LEU A 112 -18.14 -4.77 -3.31
N GLY A 113 -18.69 -3.86 -2.55
CA GLY A 113 -18.12 -3.47 -1.27
C GLY A 113 -18.25 -4.52 -0.16
N TYR A 114 -19.26 -5.39 -0.27
CA TYR A 114 -19.38 -6.54 0.65
C TYR A 114 -18.40 -7.65 0.32
N VAL A 115 -18.10 -7.83 -0.97
CA VAL A 115 -17.14 -8.85 -1.42
C VAL A 115 -15.69 -8.40 -1.19
N ASN A 116 -15.42 -7.11 -1.39
CA ASN A 116 -14.09 -6.56 -1.20
C ASN A 116 -14.09 -5.45 -0.14
N THR A 117 -13.75 -5.83 1.10
CA THR A 117 -13.74 -4.92 2.24
C THR A 117 -12.69 -3.81 2.15
N LYS A 118 -11.71 -3.95 1.25
CA LYS A 118 -10.68 -2.93 0.98
C LYS A 118 -11.17 -1.87 -0.01
N LEU A 119 -12.27 -2.15 -0.73
CA LEU A 119 -12.85 -1.22 -1.69
C LEU A 119 -13.51 -0.05 -0.95
N VAL A 120 -13.05 1.16 -1.21
CA VAL A 120 -13.63 2.38 -0.64
C VAL A 120 -14.86 2.83 -1.42
N GLY A 121 -14.84 2.64 -2.73
CA GLY A 121 -15.99 2.93 -3.60
C GLY A 121 -15.66 2.72 -5.07
N ALA A 122 -16.72 2.62 -5.87
CA ALA A 122 -16.67 2.52 -7.32
C ALA A 122 -17.73 3.43 -7.92
N THR A 123 -17.42 4.07 -9.03
CA THR A 123 -18.34 5.02 -9.67
C THR A 123 -18.14 5.08 -11.17
N TYR A 124 -19.19 5.39 -11.89
CA TYR A 124 -19.17 5.77 -13.29
C TYR A 124 -19.21 7.28 -13.43
N TYR A 125 -18.38 7.82 -14.28
CA TYR A 125 -18.30 9.24 -14.54
C TYR A 125 -18.47 9.54 -16.01
N ASP A 126 -19.49 10.34 -16.35
CA ASP A 126 -19.69 10.85 -17.70
C ASP A 126 -18.76 12.04 -17.94
N LYS A 127 -17.86 11.88 -18.92
CA LYS A 127 -16.89 12.89 -19.29
C LYS A 127 -17.49 14.10 -19.97
N GLU A 128 -18.57 13.91 -20.75
CA GLU A 128 -19.20 14.96 -21.53
C GLU A 128 -20.11 15.82 -20.64
N GLU A 129 -20.98 15.16 -19.87
CA GLU A 129 -21.89 15.84 -18.97
C GLU A 129 -21.26 16.27 -17.65
N LYS A 130 -20.03 15.79 -17.37
CA LYS A 130 -19.30 16.01 -16.12
C LYS A 130 -20.11 15.59 -14.88
N LYS A 131 -20.96 14.59 -15.05
CA LYS A 131 -21.83 14.06 -14.00
C LYS A 131 -21.38 12.68 -13.58
N GLU A 132 -21.60 12.41 -12.31
CA GLU A 132 -21.48 11.08 -11.76
C GLU A 132 -22.78 10.32 -12.03
N LEU A 133 -22.68 9.18 -12.72
CA LEU A 133 -23.85 8.41 -13.08
C LEU A 133 -24.44 7.72 -11.86
N ILE A 134 -23.60 7.05 -11.09
CA ILE A 134 -23.97 6.36 -9.86
C ILE A 134 -22.75 6.20 -8.98
N SER A 135 -22.89 6.51 -7.70
CA SER A 135 -21.89 6.23 -6.70
C SER A 135 -22.26 4.99 -5.90
N GLY A 136 -21.32 4.04 -5.85
CA GLY A 136 -21.37 2.97 -4.85
C GLY A 136 -20.93 3.50 -3.50
N MET A 137 -21.49 2.98 -2.42
CA MET A 137 -21.13 3.25 -1.03
C MET A 137 -20.74 4.70 -0.64
N ASN A 138 -21.66 5.40 0.01
CA ASN A 138 -21.45 6.67 0.75
C ASN A 138 -20.70 7.79 0.02
N VAL A 139 -20.84 7.90 -1.27
CA VAL A 139 -20.23 8.96 -2.05
C VAL A 139 -21.03 10.24 -1.90
N ARG A 140 -20.42 11.24 -1.34
CA ARG A 140 -20.86 12.63 -1.54
C ARG A 140 -20.32 13.08 -2.89
N THR A 141 -21.19 13.71 -3.67
CA THR A 141 -20.91 14.26 -5.01
C THR A 141 -19.49 14.76 -5.18
N LEU A 142 -18.87 14.41 -6.30
CA LEU A 142 -17.52 14.82 -6.74
C LEU A 142 -17.45 16.34 -7.02
N ASP A 143 -17.97 17.16 -6.12
CA ASP A 143 -18.06 18.60 -6.29
C ASP A 143 -16.68 19.22 -6.52
N GLY A 144 -16.44 19.65 -7.76
CA GLY A 144 -15.41 20.64 -8.10
C GLY A 144 -13.94 20.21 -8.02
N ARG A 145 -13.61 19.00 -7.53
CA ARG A 145 -12.22 18.57 -7.29
C ARG A 145 -11.57 17.79 -8.43
N GLN A 146 -12.23 17.67 -9.57
CA GLN A 146 -11.77 16.86 -10.71
C GLN A 146 -10.47 17.36 -11.35
N ASN A 147 -10.12 18.63 -11.16
CA ASN A 147 -8.90 19.22 -11.72
C ASN A 147 -7.64 18.93 -10.90
N ALA A 148 -7.77 18.27 -9.75
CA ALA A 148 -6.66 17.95 -8.84
C ALA A 148 -6.23 16.48 -8.91
N LEU A 149 -6.54 15.76 -9.99
CA LEU A 149 -6.10 14.37 -10.16
C LEU A 149 -4.57 14.33 -10.32
N PRO A 150 -3.82 13.68 -9.41
CA PRO A 150 -2.38 13.59 -9.54
C PRO A 150 -1.97 12.81 -10.80
N LYS A 151 -0.72 12.97 -11.19
CA LYS A 151 -0.13 12.35 -12.38
C LYS A 151 -0.42 10.85 -12.45
N VAL A 152 -0.89 10.45 -13.59
CA VAL A 152 -1.42 9.15 -13.91
C VAL A 152 -0.34 8.28 -14.55
N VAL A 153 -0.20 7.04 -14.07
CA VAL A 153 0.58 6.00 -14.75
C VAL A 153 -0.38 5.18 -15.60
N LYS A 154 -0.16 5.15 -16.94
CA LYS A 154 -0.95 4.31 -17.85
C LYS A 154 -0.40 2.88 -17.83
N CYS A 155 -1.23 1.91 -17.56
CA CYS A 155 -0.88 0.49 -17.61
C CYS A 155 -2.01 -0.30 -18.27
N ALA A 156 -1.74 -0.97 -19.39
CA ALA A 156 -2.66 -1.89 -20.07
C ALA A 156 -4.11 -1.37 -20.25
N GLY A 157 -4.28 -0.13 -20.71
CA GLY A 157 -5.61 0.49 -20.90
C GLY A 157 -6.26 1.00 -19.61
N ASN A 158 -5.65 0.76 -18.47
CA ASN A 158 -6.03 1.32 -17.19
C ASN A 158 -5.16 2.52 -16.85
N VAL A 159 -5.74 3.41 -16.09
CA VAL A 159 -5.07 4.58 -15.56
C VAL A 159 -4.96 4.40 -14.06
N MET A 160 -3.76 4.16 -13.56
CA MET A 160 -3.50 4.09 -12.14
C MET A 160 -3.15 5.47 -11.60
N GLN A 161 -3.72 5.78 -10.47
CA GLN A 161 -3.44 7.00 -9.76
C GLN A 161 -2.67 6.67 -8.48
N ALA A 162 -1.54 7.34 -8.27
CA ALA A 162 -0.76 7.20 -7.05
C ALA A 162 -1.61 7.50 -5.79
N ALA A 163 -1.11 7.12 -4.65
CA ALA A 163 -1.76 7.39 -3.37
C ALA A 163 -2.17 8.86 -3.23
N HIS A 164 -3.45 9.08 -2.98
CA HIS A 164 -4.04 10.41 -2.84
C HIS A 164 -5.13 10.39 -1.77
N ALA A 165 -5.55 11.57 -1.32
CA ALA A 165 -6.70 11.69 -0.43
C ALA A 165 -7.97 11.17 -1.13
N SER A 166 -8.81 10.44 -0.41
CA SER A 166 -10.08 9.97 -0.95
C SER A 166 -10.96 11.16 -1.35
N PHE A 167 -11.49 11.13 -2.58
CA PHE A 167 -12.50 12.10 -3.00
C PHE A 167 -13.91 11.66 -2.59
N LEU A 168 -14.06 10.39 -2.19
CA LEU A 168 -15.31 9.78 -1.80
C LEU A 168 -15.46 9.83 -0.29
N GLY A 169 -16.46 10.55 0.19
CA GLY A 169 -16.79 10.63 1.60
C GLY A 169 -15.91 11.56 2.45
N SER A 170 -16.24 11.64 3.73
CA SER A 170 -15.57 12.49 4.73
C SER A 170 -14.29 11.91 5.30
N SER A 171 -13.78 10.80 4.75
CA SER A 171 -12.59 10.13 5.31
C SER A 171 -11.34 10.71 4.67
N GLU A 172 -10.42 11.20 5.49
CA GLU A 172 -9.06 11.63 5.11
C GLU A 172 -8.15 10.44 4.77
N LYS A 173 -8.73 9.29 4.42
CA LYS A 173 -7.95 8.10 4.08
C LYS A 173 -7.20 8.30 2.78
N THR A 174 -5.96 7.87 2.77
CA THR A 174 -5.16 7.74 1.56
C THR A 174 -5.61 6.51 0.78
N VAL A 175 -5.90 6.67 -0.49
CA VAL A 175 -6.40 5.62 -1.37
C VAL A 175 -5.60 5.56 -2.67
N PHE A 176 -5.61 4.39 -3.31
CA PHE A 176 -5.16 4.23 -4.68
C PHE A 176 -6.40 4.16 -5.57
N SER A 177 -6.32 4.71 -6.78
CA SER A 177 -7.42 4.66 -7.72
C SER A 177 -7.00 4.01 -9.03
N VAL A 178 -7.90 3.23 -9.60
CA VAL A 178 -7.77 2.71 -10.97
C VAL A 178 -8.95 3.25 -11.78
N MET A 179 -8.65 3.80 -12.94
CA MET A 179 -9.63 4.33 -13.87
C MET A 179 -9.49 3.64 -15.21
N ARG A 180 -10.60 3.36 -15.86
CA ARG A 180 -10.66 2.86 -17.22
C ARG A 180 -11.67 3.66 -18.02
N GLU A 181 -11.34 4.02 -19.24
CA GLU A 181 -12.29 4.58 -20.20
C GLU A 181 -13.00 3.41 -20.89
N VAL A 182 -14.33 3.45 -20.91
CA VAL A 182 -15.16 2.43 -21.52
C VAL A 182 -16.21 3.06 -22.42
N VAL A 183 -16.62 2.33 -23.45
CA VAL A 183 -17.68 2.70 -24.35
C VAL A 183 -18.78 1.66 -24.21
N PHE A 184 -19.99 2.11 -23.88
CA PHE A 184 -21.19 1.28 -23.86
C PHE A 184 -21.93 1.32 -25.20
N GLY A 185 -22.91 0.44 -25.40
CA GLY A 185 -23.62 0.26 -26.66
C GLY A 185 -24.29 1.52 -27.22
N ASN A 186 -24.59 2.51 -26.38
CA ASN A 186 -25.11 3.82 -26.81
C ASN A 186 -24.05 4.76 -27.42
N GLY A 187 -22.77 4.30 -27.56
CA GLY A 187 -21.68 5.09 -28.14
C GLY A 187 -21.09 6.16 -27.22
N LYS A 188 -21.60 6.31 -26.00
CA LYS A 188 -21.06 7.27 -25.03
C LYS A 188 -19.82 6.73 -24.36
N ASN A 189 -18.79 7.57 -24.25
CA ASN A 189 -17.55 7.27 -23.56
C ASN A 189 -17.71 7.50 -22.05
N TRP A 190 -17.60 6.44 -21.27
CA TRP A 190 -17.65 6.49 -19.82
C TRP A 190 -16.28 6.22 -19.19
N LYS A 191 -15.98 6.90 -18.11
CA LYS A 191 -14.78 6.63 -17.30
C LYS A 191 -15.17 6.03 -15.97
N PHE A 192 -14.61 4.88 -15.67
CA PHE A 192 -14.68 4.36 -14.31
C PHE A 192 -13.61 4.98 -13.46
N THR A 193 -13.96 5.28 -12.25
CA THR A 193 -13.00 5.58 -11.21
C THR A 193 -13.27 4.64 -10.05
N GLN A 194 -12.28 3.83 -9.74
CA GLN A 194 -12.29 2.99 -8.56
C GLN A 194 -11.26 3.56 -7.58
N LYS A 195 -11.63 3.59 -6.33
CA LYS A 195 -10.76 4.06 -5.24
C LYS A 195 -10.68 3.03 -4.15
#